data_da76b8d7721f9ad0f6ca5b32aed29b34
#
_entry.id   da76b8d7721f9ad0f6ca5b32aed29b34
#
_cell.length_a   1.000
_cell.length_b   1.000
_cell.length_c   1.000
_cell.angle_alpha   90.00
_cell.angle_beta   90.00
_cell.angle_gamma   90.00
#
_symmetry.space_group_name_H-M   'P 1'
#
loop_
_entity.id
_entity.type
_entity.pdbx_description
1 polymer ?
#
loop_
_entity_poly.entity_id
_entity_poly.type
_entity_poly.pdbx_seq_one_letter_code
_entity_poly.pdbx_strand_id
1 'polypeptide(L)'
;MGPLIAIVGRPNVGKSSLFNKLIGEDVALIADYPGLTRDRNYSGCKIDNSNYILVDTGGITNSSSKFDQLILAETQKAISDADGLIFLVDSSSSINQLDFKINDILRKSGKNYVLVINKSETKESKNNISDFYSLGVKNSFEISAKNGLGMRNFKTSL
;
A
#
# COMPACT_ATOMS: atom_id res chain seq x y z
N MET A 1 10.36 5.50 -18.11
CA MET A 1 9.35 5.50 -17.01
C MET A 1 9.42 4.19 -16.25
N GLY A 2 9.35 4.26 -14.95
CA GLY A 2 9.45 3.08 -14.11
C GLY A 2 8.15 2.30 -14.00
N PRO A 3 8.16 1.17 -13.29
CA PRO A 3 6.97 0.37 -13.08
C PRO A 3 5.92 1.10 -12.24
N LEU A 4 4.68 0.70 -12.41
CA LEU A 4 3.56 1.21 -11.62
C LEU A 4 3.42 0.35 -10.36
N ILE A 5 3.48 0.98 -9.20
CA ILE A 5 3.31 0.31 -7.91
C ILE A 5 2.08 0.89 -7.23
N ALA A 6 1.13 0.03 -6.89
CA ALA A 6 -0.09 0.44 -6.24
C ALA A 6 -0.03 0.14 -4.73
N ILE A 7 -0.53 1.08 -3.93
CA ILE A 7 -0.68 0.89 -2.49
C ILE A 7 -2.13 0.49 -2.22
N VAL A 8 -2.32 -0.70 -1.70
CA VAL A 8 -3.66 -1.23 -1.39
C VAL A 8 -3.78 -1.54 0.10
N GLY A 9 -5.00 -1.61 0.59
CA GLY A 9 -5.27 -1.87 2.01
C GLY A 9 -6.61 -1.29 2.41
N ARG A 10 -7.01 -1.57 3.65
CA ARG A 10 -8.24 -1.02 4.21
C ARG A 10 -8.15 0.51 4.32
N PRO A 11 -9.31 1.20 4.41
CA PRO A 11 -9.29 2.63 4.72
C PRO A 11 -8.60 2.91 6.05
N ASN A 12 -7.97 4.05 6.15
CA ASN A 12 -7.35 4.56 7.39
C ASN A 12 -6.13 3.77 7.89
N VAL A 13 -5.56 2.90 7.06
CA VAL A 13 -4.32 2.20 7.43
C VAL A 13 -3.08 3.07 7.24
N GLY A 14 -3.23 4.23 6.58
CA GLY A 14 -2.12 5.16 6.37
C GLY A 14 -1.60 5.17 4.94
N LYS A 15 -2.41 4.78 3.95
CA LYS A 15 -1.99 4.74 2.55
C LYS A 15 -1.50 6.09 2.05
N SER A 16 -2.26 7.15 2.32
CA SER A 16 -1.88 8.50 1.89
C SER A 16 -0.62 8.98 2.58
N SER A 17 -0.45 8.67 3.87
CA SER A 17 0.76 9.01 4.61
C SER A 17 1.99 8.31 4.02
N LEU A 18 1.86 7.03 3.72
CA LEU A 18 2.95 6.28 3.09
C LEU A 18 3.25 6.83 1.69
N PHE A 19 2.21 7.08 0.91
CA PHE A 19 2.34 7.66 -0.42
C PHE A 19 3.13 8.97 -0.38
N ASN A 20 2.74 9.88 0.53
CA ASN A 20 3.41 11.17 0.66
C ASN A 20 4.87 11.03 1.13
N LYS A 21 5.15 10.08 2.00
CA LYS A 21 6.52 9.82 2.45
C LYS A 21 7.39 9.27 1.32
N LEU A 22 6.85 8.42 0.48
CA LEU A 22 7.61 7.83 -0.62
C LEU A 22 7.89 8.84 -1.73
N ILE A 23 6.96 9.72 -2.04
CA ILE A 23 7.19 10.73 -3.07
C ILE A 23 8.13 11.84 -2.58
N GLY A 24 8.05 12.20 -1.30
CA GLY A 24 8.95 13.21 -0.71
C GLY A 24 9.03 14.48 -1.54
N GLU A 25 10.26 14.99 -1.72
CA GLU A 25 10.53 16.16 -2.55
C GLU A 25 10.88 15.79 -4.00
N ASP A 26 11.17 14.53 -4.27
CA ASP A 26 11.60 14.07 -5.59
C ASP A 26 10.41 13.60 -6.43
N VAL A 27 9.45 14.50 -6.60
CA VAL A 27 8.23 14.19 -7.35
C VAL A 27 8.50 14.36 -8.84
N ALA A 28 8.35 13.29 -9.61
CA ALA A 28 8.38 13.35 -11.06
C ALA A 28 7.00 13.72 -11.60
N LEU A 29 6.97 14.52 -12.66
CA LEU A 29 5.70 14.81 -13.33
C LEU A 29 5.26 13.58 -14.11
N ILE A 30 4.01 13.19 -13.90
CA ILE A 30 3.42 12.00 -14.51
C ILE A 30 2.42 12.31 -15.60
N ALA A 31 2.25 13.61 -15.92
CA ALA A 31 1.26 14.06 -16.91
C ALA A 31 1.41 13.38 -18.28
N ASP A 32 2.63 13.01 -18.62
CA ASP A 32 2.95 12.42 -19.92
C ASP A 32 2.93 10.88 -19.88
N TYR A 33 2.59 10.28 -18.75
CA TYR A 33 2.55 8.81 -18.67
C TYR A 33 1.28 8.29 -19.33
N PRO A 34 1.41 7.45 -20.38
CA PRO A 34 0.24 6.94 -21.08
C PRO A 34 -0.67 6.09 -20.20
N GLY A 35 -1.95 6.31 -20.29
CA GLY A 35 -2.94 5.50 -19.59
C GLY A 35 -3.26 5.91 -18.17
N LEU A 36 -2.58 6.92 -17.62
CA LEU A 36 -2.91 7.43 -16.30
C LEU A 36 -4.07 8.39 -16.37
N THR A 37 -5.00 8.25 -15.42
CA THR A 37 -6.13 9.16 -15.27
C THR A 37 -5.90 10.09 -14.10
N ARG A 38 -6.50 11.28 -14.14
CA ARG A 38 -6.36 12.27 -13.06
C ARG A 38 -7.26 11.96 -11.86
N ASP A 39 -8.13 10.97 -11.98
CA ASP A 39 -9.10 10.63 -10.94
C ASP A 39 -8.48 9.86 -9.77
N ARG A 40 -7.20 9.52 -9.86
CA ARG A 40 -6.48 8.80 -8.84
C ARG A 40 -5.22 9.54 -8.43
N ASN A 41 -4.75 9.24 -7.24
CA ASN A 41 -3.53 9.84 -6.71
C ASN A 41 -2.30 9.12 -7.28
N TYR A 42 -1.95 9.44 -8.50
CA TYR A 42 -0.72 8.97 -9.12
C TYR A 42 0.39 9.97 -8.88
N SER A 43 1.59 9.47 -8.65
CA SER A 43 2.77 10.33 -8.57
C SER A 43 4.01 9.56 -8.98
N GLY A 44 4.92 10.23 -9.64
CA GLY A 44 6.26 9.71 -9.86
C GLY A 44 7.03 9.71 -8.56
N CYS A 45 7.91 8.74 -8.40
CA CYS A 45 8.71 8.57 -7.21
C CYS A 45 10.08 8.03 -7.58
N LYS A 46 11.12 8.56 -6.94
CA LYS A 46 12.48 8.04 -7.13
C LYS A 46 12.93 7.36 -5.86
N ILE A 47 13.23 6.07 -5.97
CA ILE A 47 13.69 5.26 -4.85
C ILE A 47 14.99 4.59 -5.28
N ASP A 48 16.11 4.89 -4.56
CA ASP A 48 17.43 4.31 -4.83
C ASP A 48 17.83 4.39 -6.31
N ASN A 49 17.65 5.57 -6.91
CA ASN A 49 17.98 5.87 -8.32
C ASN A 49 17.08 5.18 -9.35
N SER A 50 16.04 4.48 -8.91
CA SER A 50 15.04 3.89 -9.81
C SER A 50 13.77 4.72 -9.78
N ASN A 51 13.15 4.90 -10.93
CA ASN A 51 11.91 5.65 -11.05
C ASN A 51 10.71 4.70 -11.00
N TYR A 52 9.74 5.07 -10.19
CA TYR A 52 8.48 4.33 -10.03
C TYR A 52 7.31 5.28 -10.16
N ILE A 53 6.16 4.72 -10.47
CA ILE A 53 4.90 5.45 -10.42
C ILE A 53 4.08 4.84 -9.30
N LEU A 54 3.73 5.67 -8.32
CA LEU A 54 2.91 5.23 -7.19
C LEU A 54 1.46 5.64 -7.42
N VAL A 55 0.56 4.79 -7.01
CA VAL A 55 -0.86 5.13 -6.97
C VAL A 55 -1.42 4.78 -5.60
N ASP A 56 -2.12 5.75 -5.01
CA ASP A 56 -2.85 5.56 -3.76
C ASP A 56 -4.31 5.26 -4.11
N THR A 57 -4.75 4.05 -3.76
CA THR A 57 -6.10 3.60 -4.06
C THR A 57 -7.13 4.05 -3.01
N GLY A 58 -6.71 4.80 -2.00
CA GLY A 58 -7.56 5.18 -0.89
C GLY A 58 -8.45 6.38 -1.17
N GLY A 59 -9.50 6.21 -1.92
CA GLY A 59 -10.46 7.29 -2.19
C GLY A 59 -11.87 6.99 -1.74
N ILE A 60 -12.10 5.82 -1.14
CA ILE A 60 -13.43 5.39 -0.75
C ILE A 60 -13.68 5.81 0.70
N THR A 61 -14.69 6.66 0.90
CA THR A 61 -15.01 7.19 2.23
C THR A 61 -16.40 6.76 2.72
N ASN A 62 -17.10 5.94 1.95
CA ASN A 62 -18.47 5.55 2.26
C ASN A 62 -18.50 4.36 3.22
N SER A 63 -19.35 4.43 4.24
CA SER A 63 -19.48 3.38 5.25
C SER A 63 -20.72 2.49 5.06
N SER A 64 -21.20 2.34 3.83
CA SER A 64 -22.36 1.51 3.54
C SER A 64 -22.04 0.02 3.66
N SER A 65 -23.08 -0.83 3.67
CA SER A 65 -22.93 -2.27 3.69
C SER A 65 -22.20 -2.86 2.49
N LYS A 66 -22.09 -2.07 1.42
CA LYS A 66 -21.35 -2.45 0.21
C LYS A 66 -19.90 -1.94 0.22
N PHE A 67 -19.49 -1.37 1.35
CA PHE A 67 -18.18 -0.74 1.47
C PHE A 67 -17.04 -1.73 1.23
N ASP A 68 -17.11 -2.91 1.84
CA ASP A 68 -16.09 -3.94 1.67
C ASP A 68 -15.99 -4.39 0.21
N GLN A 69 -17.12 -4.51 -0.47
CA GLN A 69 -17.16 -4.89 -1.88
C GLN A 69 -16.49 -3.83 -2.75
N LEU A 70 -16.71 -2.55 -2.43
CA LEU A 70 -16.06 -1.45 -3.17
C LEU A 70 -14.55 -1.47 -2.99
N ILE A 71 -14.09 -1.72 -1.77
CA ILE A 71 -12.65 -1.82 -1.48
C ILE A 71 -12.05 -2.99 -2.25
N LEU A 72 -12.71 -4.14 -2.25
CA LEU A 72 -12.21 -5.30 -2.97
C LEU A 72 -12.19 -5.06 -4.48
N ALA A 73 -13.18 -4.37 -5.01
CA ALA A 73 -13.22 -4.01 -6.43
C ALA A 73 -12.09 -3.05 -6.79
N GLU A 74 -11.83 -2.04 -5.95
CA GLU A 74 -10.71 -1.12 -6.15
C GLU A 74 -9.36 -1.85 -6.09
N THR A 75 -9.24 -2.80 -5.16
CA THR A 75 -8.05 -3.62 -5.04
C THR A 75 -7.83 -4.45 -6.31
N GLN A 76 -8.87 -5.08 -6.83
CA GLN A 76 -8.80 -5.85 -8.07
C GLN A 76 -8.35 -4.99 -9.23
N LYS A 77 -8.88 -3.77 -9.32
CA LYS A 77 -8.50 -2.85 -10.38
C LYS A 77 -7.03 -2.44 -10.26
N ALA A 78 -6.58 -2.15 -9.05
CA ALA A 78 -5.18 -1.80 -8.80
C ALA A 78 -4.26 -2.94 -9.18
N ILE A 79 -4.63 -4.17 -8.85
CA ILE A 79 -3.87 -5.36 -9.22
C ILE A 79 -3.76 -5.49 -10.73
N SER A 80 -4.86 -5.24 -11.42
CA SER A 80 -4.90 -5.33 -12.89
C SER A 80 -3.95 -4.31 -13.55
N ASP A 81 -3.88 -3.12 -13.00
CA ASP A 81 -3.12 -2.01 -13.60
C ASP A 81 -1.65 -1.97 -13.16
N ALA A 82 -1.32 -2.50 -12.00
CA ALA A 82 0.00 -2.34 -11.40
C ALA A 82 0.97 -3.45 -11.80
N ASP A 83 2.25 -3.12 -11.80
CA ASP A 83 3.35 -4.08 -11.98
C ASP A 83 3.73 -4.74 -10.65
N GLY A 84 3.55 -4.01 -9.56
CA GLY A 84 3.80 -4.51 -8.23
C GLY A 84 2.89 -3.82 -7.23
N LEU A 85 2.75 -4.38 -6.04
CA LEU A 85 1.82 -3.88 -5.05
C LEU A 85 2.44 -3.79 -3.67
N ILE A 86 2.00 -2.78 -2.92
CA ILE A 86 2.30 -2.62 -1.51
C ILE A 86 0.99 -2.85 -0.76
N PHE A 87 0.93 -3.92 0.03
CA PHE A 87 -0.21 -4.21 0.88
C PHE A 87 0.05 -3.61 2.26
N LEU A 88 -0.64 -2.52 2.56
CA LEU A 88 -0.45 -1.78 3.80
C LEU A 88 -1.52 -2.19 4.81
N VAL A 89 -1.08 -2.51 6.01
CA VAL A 89 -1.97 -2.85 7.14
C VAL A 89 -1.65 -1.96 8.34
N ASP A 90 -2.61 -1.84 9.25
CA ASP A 90 -2.51 -0.99 10.43
C ASP A 90 -2.35 -1.86 11.68
N SER A 91 -1.17 -1.87 12.26
CA SER A 91 -0.90 -2.67 13.46
C SER A 91 -1.39 -2.03 14.76
N SER A 92 -1.90 -0.81 14.71
CA SER A 92 -2.52 -0.19 15.88
C SER A 92 -3.88 -0.80 16.22
N SER A 93 -4.43 -1.62 15.33
CA SER A 93 -5.69 -2.34 15.55
C SER A 93 -5.51 -3.82 15.19
N SER A 94 -6.45 -4.63 15.61
CA SER A 94 -6.42 -6.07 15.33
C SER A 94 -6.60 -6.34 13.84
N ILE A 95 -6.04 -7.44 13.39
CA ILE A 95 -6.24 -7.90 12.01
C ILE A 95 -7.74 -8.10 11.76
N ASN A 96 -8.18 -7.75 10.56
CA ASN A 96 -9.58 -7.69 10.18
C ASN A 96 -9.87 -8.70 9.07
N GLN A 97 -11.12 -9.12 8.97
CA GLN A 97 -11.57 -10.02 7.90
C GLN A 97 -11.21 -9.47 6.50
N LEU A 98 -11.33 -8.16 6.34
CA LEU A 98 -11.02 -7.52 5.06
C LEU A 98 -9.52 -7.64 4.73
N ASP A 99 -8.65 -7.61 5.73
CA ASP A 99 -7.21 -7.83 5.52
C ASP A 99 -6.95 -9.21 4.92
N PHE A 100 -7.64 -10.24 5.43
CA PHE A 100 -7.52 -11.59 4.89
C PHE A 100 -8.04 -11.67 3.46
N LYS A 101 -9.14 -11.01 3.17
CA LYS A 101 -9.73 -11.01 1.81
C LYS A 101 -8.81 -10.31 0.81
N ILE A 102 -8.24 -9.19 1.19
CA ILE A 102 -7.30 -8.45 0.33
C ILE A 102 -6.06 -9.31 0.07
N ASN A 103 -5.51 -9.92 1.13
CA ASN A 103 -4.34 -10.77 0.98
C ASN A 103 -4.60 -11.96 0.05
N ASP A 104 -5.77 -12.56 0.15
CA ASP A 104 -6.15 -13.69 -0.69
C ASP A 104 -6.21 -13.30 -2.16
N ILE A 105 -6.79 -12.13 -2.45
CA ILE A 105 -6.84 -11.59 -3.81
C ILE A 105 -5.44 -11.34 -4.35
N LEU A 106 -4.57 -10.73 -3.54
CA LEU A 106 -3.20 -10.44 -3.95
C LEU A 106 -2.42 -11.72 -4.24
N ARG A 107 -2.54 -12.71 -3.37
CA ARG A 107 -1.86 -13.99 -3.54
C ARG A 107 -2.31 -14.70 -4.81
N LYS A 108 -3.60 -14.70 -5.08
CA LYS A 108 -4.16 -15.34 -6.27
C LYS A 108 -3.80 -14.63 -7.57
N SER A 109 -3.44 -13.36 -7.50
CA SER A 109 -3.10 -12.57 -8.69
C SER A 109 -1.79 -13.01 -9.34
N GLY A 110 -0.89 -13.62 -8.58
CA GLY A 110 0.44 -13.98 -9.07
C GLY A 110 1.40 -12.81 -9.21
N LYS A 111 0.97 -11.60 -8.92
CA LYS A 111 1.84 -10.42 -9.00
C LYS A 111 2.68 -10.29 -7.74
N ASN A 112 3.84 -9.66 -7.88
CA ASN A 112 4.71 -9.40 -6.74
C ASN A 112 4.08 -8.36 -5.81
N TYR A 113 4.08 -8.65 -4.52
CA TYR A 113 3.64 -7.69 -3.52
C TYR A 113 4.41 -7.88 -2.23
N VAL A 114 4.48 -6.80 -1.46
CA VAL A 114 5.11 -6.80 -0.13
C VAL A 114 4.07 -6.41 0.90
N LEU A 115 4.17 -6.96 2.10
CA LEU A 115 3.34 -6.57 3.24
C LEU A 115 4.06 -5.49 4.01
N VAL A 116 3.40 -4.37 4.23
CA VAL A 116 3.94 -3.27 5.02
C VAL A 116 3.04 -3.06 6.23
N ILE A 117 3.61 -3.27 7.40
CA ILE A 117 2.90 -3.18 8.68
C ILE A 117 3.17 -1.79 9.25
N ASN A 118 2.16 -0.92 9.15
CA ASN A 118 2.26 0.48 9.53
C ASN A 118 1.87 0.69 11.00
N LYS A 119 2.17 1.87 11.49
CA LYS A 119 1.87 2.32 12.87
C LYS A 119 2.59 1.50 13.92
N SER A 120 3.80 1.04 13.58
CA SER A 120 4.63 0.24 14.48
C SER A 120 5.08 1.00 15.71
N GLU A 121 4.95 2.34 15.72
CA GLU A 121 5.27 3.18 16.88
C GLU A 121 4.22 3.09 17.99
N THR A 122 3.04 2.54 17.71
CA THR A 122 1.97 2.47 18.71
C THR A 122 2.20 1.34 19.70
N LYS A 123 1.65 1.49 20.91
CA LYS A 123 1.72 0.44 21.94
C LYS A 123 0.93 -0.80 21.51
N GLU A 124 -0.19 -0.58 20.86
CA GLU A 124 -1.08 -1.65 20.39
C GLU A 124 -0.41 -2.52 19.33
N SER A 125 0.54 -1.97 18.57
CA SER A 125 1.26 -2.70 17.53
C SER A 125 1.94 -3.95 18.08
N LYS A 126 2.54 -3.86 19.26
CA LYS A 126 3.26 -4.99 19.87
C LYS A 126 2.39 -6.23 20.03
N ASN A 127 1.09 -6.03 20.27
CA ASN A 127 0.13 -7.12 20.45
C ASN A 127 -0.42 -7.65 19.14
N ASN A 128 -0.45 -6.82 18.11
CA ASN A 128 -1.12 -7.15 16.85
C ASN A 128 -0.18 -7.64 15.75
N ILE A 129 1.09 -7.30 15.84
CA ILE A 129 2.02 -7.48 14.73
C ILE A 129 2.19 -8.95 14.30
N SER A 130 2.18 -9.87 15.25
CA SER A 130 2.33 -11.28 14.97
C SER A 130 1.16 -11.83 14.12
N ASP A 131 -0.04 -11.29 14.31
CA ASP A 131 -1.20 -11.70 13.52
C ASP A 131 -1.04 -11.32 12.05
N PHE A 132 -0.42 -10.17 11.78
CA PHE A 132 -0.17 -9.76 10.40
C PHE A 132 0.90 -10.63 9.73
N TYR A 133 1.90 -11.07 10.47
CA TYR A 133 2.87 -12.03 9.93
C TYR A 133 2.23 -13.37 9.58
N SER A 134 1.12 -13.71 10.23
CA SER A 134 0.38 -14.94 9.93
C SER A 134 -0.27 -14.93 8.55
N LEU A 135 -0.34 -13.77 7.89
CA LEU A 135 -0.81 -13.69 6.50
C LEU A 135 0.09 -14.45 5.51
N GLY A 136 1.31 -14.77 5.91
CA GLY A 136 2.19 -15.61 5.10
C GLY A 136 2.83 -14.91 3.92
N VAL A 137 2.92 -13.58 3.96
CA VAL A 137 3.56 -12.82 2.88
C VAL A 137 5.07 -12.97 2.99
N LYS A 138 5.72 -13.30 1.89
CA LYS A 138 7.16 -13.59 1.86
C LYS A 138 8.02 -12.41 2.33
N ASN A 139 7.71 -11.22 1.86
CA ASN A 139 8.46 -10.01 2.20
C ASN A 139 7.56 -9.09 3.01
N SER A 140 7.93 -8.85 4.27
CA SER A 140 7.15 -8.04 5.21
C SER A 140 8.05 -7.03 5.89
N PHE A 141 7.54 -5.81 6.09
CA PHE A 141 8.29 -4.71 6.69
C PHE A 141 7.43 -4.00 7.73
N GLU A 142 8.04 -3.67 8.87
CA GLU A 142 7.40 -2.87 9.92
C GLU A 142 7.83 -1.43 9.76
N ILE A 143 6.88 -0.52 9.63
CA ILE A 143 7.17 0.90 9.43
C ILE A 143 6.30 1.78 10.34
N SER A 144 6.72 3.03 10.46
CA SER A 144 5.86 4.13 10.89
C SER A 144 5.91 5.19 9.81
N ALA A 145 4.87 5.26 8.98
CA ALA A 145 4.81 6.28 7.92
C ALA A 145 4.82 7.68 8.53
N LYS A 146 4.19 7.84 9.70
CA LYS A 146 4.17 9.11 10.42
C LYS A 146 5.57 9.57 10.85
N ASN A 147 6.38 8.66 11.39
CA ASN A 147 7.70 8.97 11.98
C ASN A 147 8.87 8.64 11.07
N GLY A 148 8.64 7.96 9.97
CA GLY A 148 9.70 7.55 9.06
C GLY A 148 10.47 6.29 9.48
N LEU A 149 10.09 5.63 10.56
CA LEU A 149 10.76 4.42 11.02
C LEU A 149 10.57 3.27 10.04
N GLY A 150 11.64 2.51 9.83
CA GLY A 150 11.60 1.34 8.95
C GLY A 150 11.56 1.64 7.46
N MET A 151 11.47 2.91 7.07
CA MET A 151 11.29 3.31 5.68
C MET A 151 12.50 2.95 4.80
N ARG A 152 13.70 3.04 5.34
CA ARG A 152 14.90 2.73 4.56
C ARG A 152 14.91 1.27 4.10
N ASN A 153 14.70 0.33 5.03
CA ASN A 153 14.68 -1.10 4.70
C ASN A 153 13.58 -1.42 3.71
N PHE A 154 12.41 -0.82 3.89
CA PHE A 154 11.30 -1.00 2.98
C PHE A 154 11.64 -0.47 1.57
N LYS A 155 12.18 0.74 1.47
CA LYS A 155 12.52 1.34 0.17
C LYS A 155 13.52 0.50 -0.61
N THR A 156 14.50 -0.09 0.06
CA THR A 156 15.50 -0.91 -0.62
C THR A 156 14.93 -2.21 -1.17
N SER A 157 13.75 -2.62 -0.72
CA SER A 157 13.10 -3.85 -1.18
C SER A 157 12.33 -3.68 -2.49
N LEU A 158 12.05 -2.45 -2.86
CA LEU A 158 11.25 -2.16 -4.06
C LEU A 158 12.02 -2.29 -5.37
#